data_944efefd56ead6c1ae173cde23ba2ddf
#
_entry.id   944efefd56ead6c1ae173cde23ba2ddf
#
_cell.length_a   1.000
_cell.length_b   1.000
_cell.length_c   1.000
_cell.angle_alpha   90.00
_cell.angle_beta   90.00
_cell.angle_gamma   90.00
#
_symmetry.space_group_name_H-M   'P 1'
#
loop_
_entity.id
_entity.type
_entity.pdbx_description
1 polymer ?
#
loop_
_entity_poly.entity_id
_entity_poly.type
_entity_poly.pdbx_seq_one_letter_code
_entity_poly.pdbx_strand_id
1 'polypeptide(L)'
;MKSYDWIVVGGGITGAALSYELAKKGFAVLLLERDATMQNATRFSYGGLAYWSGTTDLTRQLCREGIERHRNLSAQLDAETEFRELDLLLTIDAGTDAEKVASNYAHFAIVPQLLSVAEAGELEPLLNKSAIAGALTVRHGHISPTATNKAYCQGFLRLGGTIEFAEVIGFIEEGNRISGVKTAQESYTCQNTVICAGGWSRSLLKAAGVSVGVYFTRTEILETAPVDLKLRTLVMPAVLKRFELEAKSSKNEVDFLWDEPGKELLPPILDSGAIQFNDGSLRIGQLSRTLSDLNAKVDRETSETAIRAGIGKVLPDLAGLPASWHECSVAFSADNLPVVGPIADRPGLHVFSGLSNPLTIVPALAERFAKAAGGEEDRAIELLSPNRFIAEGSSATDSLHGCNGCQEEGRRKKDR
;
A
#
# COMPACT_ATOMS: atom_id res chain seq x y z
N MET A 1 -0.53 -20.51 -29.23
CA MET A 1 -0.67 -19.58 -28.11
C MET A 1 0.62 -19.65 -27.28
N LYS A 2 1.18 -18.52 -26.88
CA LYS A 2 2.28 -18.51 -25.90
C LYS A 2 1.67 -18.93 -24.55
N SER A 3 2.23 -19.92 -23.91
CA SER A 3 1.85 -20.34 -22.55
C SER A 3 2.88 -19.78 -21.56
N TYR A 4 2.40 -19.25 -20.45
CA TYR A 4 3.24 -18.69 -19.37
C TYR A 4 3.10 -19.54 -18.11
N ASP A 5 4.14 -19.57 -17.29
CA ASP A 5 4.05 -20.15 -15.94
C ASP A 5 3.26 -19.21 -15.04
N TRP A 6 3.51 -17.89 -15.19
CA TRP A 6 2.88 -16.85 -14.42
C TRP A 6 2.37 -15.69 -15.29
N ILE A 7 1.17 -15.21 -14.99
CA ILE A 7 0.68 -13.91 -15.40
C ILE A 7 0.60 -13.02 -14.17
N VAL A 8 1.31 -11.90 -14.20
CA VAL A 8 1.28 -10.85 -13.17
C VAL A 8 0.36 -9.74 -13.65
N VAL A 9 -0.69 -9.42 -12.88
CA VAL A 9 -1.68 -8.41 -13.24
C VAL A 9 -1.42 -7.13 -12.44
N GLY A 10 -0.99 -6.08 -13.14
CA GLY A 10 -0.61 -4.76 -12.61
C GLY A 10 0.89 -4.51 -12.59
N GLY A 11 1.33 -3.45 -13.28
CA GLY A 11 2.73 -3.06 -13.50
C GLY A 11 3.25 -1.99 -12.52
N GLY A 12 2.58 -1.77 -11.39
CA GLY A 12 3.12 -0.98 -10.29
C GLY A 12 4.32 -1.65 -9.63
N ILE A 13 4.88 -1.02 -8.58
CA ILE A 13 6.10 -1.53 -7.91
C ILE A 13 5.98 -2.99 -7.45
N THR A 14 4.80 -3.40 -6.99
CA THR A 14 4.54 -4.78 -6.54
C THR A 14 4.66 -5.78 -7.69
N GLY A 15 3.98 -5.52 -8.81
CA GLY A 15 4.01 -6.43 -9.95
C GLY A 15 5.33 -6.39 -10.70
N ALA A 16 5.97 -5.23 -10.85
CA ALA A 16 7.27 -5.11 -11.49
C ALA A 16 8.36 -5.88 -10.73
N ALA A 17 8.42 -5.71 -9.41
CA ALA A 17 9.38 -6.44 -8.56
C ALA A 17 9.10 -7.95 -8.56
N LEU A 18 7.84 -8.36 -8.45
CA LEU A 18 7.46 -9.76 -8.46
C LEU A 18 7.76 -10.43 -9.81
N SER A 19 7.46 -9.77 -10.93
CA SER A 19 7.76 -10.26 -12.28
C SER A 19 9.26 -10.49 -12.46
N TYR A 20 10.09 -9.53 -11.99
CA TYR A 20 11.54 -9.66 -12.01
C TYR A 20 12.02 -10.87 -11.21
N GLU A 21 11.57 -11.04 -9.97
CA GLU A 21 12.03 -12.14 -9.11
C GLU A 21 11.52 -13.52 -9.60
N LEU A 22 10.31 -13.61 -10.17
CA LEU A 22 9.82 -14.82 -10.82
C LEU A 22 10.65 -15.19 -12.07
N ALA A 23 10.93 -14.21 -12.95
CA ALA A 23 11.77 -14.44 -14.13
C ALA A 23 13.20 -14.84 -13.73
N LYS A 24 13.77 -14.24 -12.69
CA LYS A 24 15.08 -14.60 -12.13
C LYS A 24 15.13 -16.04 -11.61
N LYS A 25 13.99 -16.60 -11.18
CA LYS A 25 13.85 -18.02 -10.82
C LYS A 25 13.68 -18.93 -12.05
N GLY A 26 13.60 -18.37 -13.26
CA GLY A 26 13.50 -19.12 -14.51
C GLY A 26 12.09 -19.38 -15.00
N PHE A 27 11.06 -18.79 -14.39
CA PHE A 27 9.69 -18.89 -14.86
C PHE A 27 9.46 -18.05 -16.14
N ALA A 28 8.61 -18.56 -17.04
CA ALA A 28 8.06 -17.80 -18.15
C ALA A 28 6.94 -16.87 -17.63
N VAL A 29 7.21 -15.55 -17.63
CA VAL A 29 6.32 -14.56 -16.98
C VAL A 29 5.84 -13.53 -18.00
N LEU A 30 4.51 -13.26 -17.96
CA LEU A 30 3.85 -12.13 -18.62
C LEU A 30 3.40 -11.12 -17.55
N LEU A 31 3.84 -9.88 -17.67
CA LEU A 31 3.33 -8.75 -16.91
C LEU A 31 2.32 -7.99 -17.75
N LEU A 32 1.08 -7.90 -17.26
CA LEU A 32 0.01 -7.10 -17.87
C LEU A 32 -0.20 -5.81 -17.07
N GLU A 33 -0.08 -4.67 -17.74
CA GLU A 33 -0.37 -3.36 -17.18
C GLU A 33 -1.44 -2.67 -18.04
N ARG A 34 -2.40 -2.05 -17.39
CA ARG A 34 -3.50 -1.38 -18.09
C ARG A 34 -3.03 -0.13 -18.83
N ASP A 35 -2.17 0.66 -18.18
CA ASP A 35 -1.79 1.99 -18.64
C ASP A 35 -0.36 2.00 -19.20
N ALA A 36 -0.18 2.43 -20.44
CA ALA A 36 1.14 2.56 -21.07
C ALA A 36 1.99 3.66 -20.39
N THR A 37 1.35 4.63 -19.74
CA THR A 37 2.00 5.65 -18.91
C THR A 37 1.62 5.43 -17.47
N MET A 38 2.62 5.40 -16.59
CA MET A 38 2.39 5.18 -15.17
C MET A 38 1.56 6.30 -14.53
N GLN A 39 0.34 5.98 -14.11
CA GLN A 39 -0.62 6.89 -13.44
C GLN A 39 -1.23 6.21 -12.21
N ASN A 40 -0.37 5.68 -11.33
CA ASN A 40 -0.77 4.83 -10.23
C ASN A 40 -0.10 5.24 -8.91
N ALA A 41 -0.42 4.55 -7.82
CA ALA A 41 0.12 4.82 -6.49
C ALA A 41 1.66 4.79 -6.44
N THR A 42 2.32 3.99 -7.27
CA THR A 42 3.79 3.98 -7.37
C THR A 42 4.30 5.33 -7.87
N ARG A 43 3.72 5.85 -8.96
CA ARG A 43 4.13 7.13 -9.58
C ARG A 43 3.98 8.30 -8.60
N PHE A 44 2.92 8.31 -7.81
CA PHE A 44 2.60 9.44 -6.93
C PHE A 44 3.02 9.25 -5.46
N SER A 45 3.69 8.15 -5.13
CA SER A 45 4.23 7.92 -3.79
C SER A 45 5.34 8.90 -3.43
N TYR A 46 5.46 9.21 -2.15
CA TYR A 46 6.57 10.00 -1.59
C TYR A 46 7.95 9.34 -1.70
N GLY A 47 8.02 8.05 -2.04
CA GLY A 47 9.28 7.33 -2.15
C GLY A 47 9.92 6.94 -0.82
N GLY A 48 9.25 7.18 0.30
CA GLY A 48 9.77 6.89 1.63
C GLY A 48 9.87 5.39 1.93
N LEU A 49 10.93 5.00 2.62
CA LEU A 49 11.20 3.64 3.06
C LEU A 49 11.29 3.63 4.59
N ALA A 50 10.16 3.38 5.25
CA ALA A 50 10.05 3.39 6.70
C ALA A 50 10.57 2.09 7.33
N TYR A 51 11.84 1.74 7.11
CA TYR A 51 12.44 0.50 7.58
C TYR A 51 12.54 0.40 9.10
N TRP A 52 12.41 1.51 9.80
CA TRP A 52 12.37 1.62 11.25
C TRP A 52 11.01 1.21 11.86
N SER A 53 9.94 1.15 11.06
CA SER A 53 8.54 1.10 11.53
C SER A 53 8.00 -0.30 11.81
N GLY A 54 8.81 -1.35 11.76
CA GLY A 54 8.36 -2.71 12.10
C GLY A 54 7.95 -2.83 13.57
N THR A 55 6.78 -3.41 13.84
CA THR A 55 6.20 -3.54 15.19
C THR A 55 6.14 -4.99 15.69
N THR A 56 6.09 -5.95 14.78
CA THR A 56 6.11 -7.39 15.05
C THR A 56 7.42 -8.00 14.53
N ASP A 57 7.76 -9.22 14.95
CA ASP A 57 8.97 -9.90 14.47
C ASP A 57 8.96 -10.04 12.95
N LEU A 58 7.79 -10.38 12.35
CA LEU A 58 7.62 -10.48 10.91
C LEU A 58 7.87 -9.13 10.21
N THR A 59 7.20 -8.08 10.66
CA THR A 59 7.34 -6.76 10.04
C THR A 59 8.71 -6.15 10.24
N ARG A 60 9.36 -6.38 11.40
CA ARG A 60 10.76 -6.00 11.65
C ARG A 60 11.73 -6.73 10.73
N GLN A 61 11.49 -8.02 10.50
CA GLN A 61 12.29 -8.82 9.57
C GLN A 61 12.14 -8.29 8.14
N LEU A 62 10.91 -8.13 7.65
CA LEU A 62 10.64 -7.63 6.29
C LEU A 62 11.21 -6.22 6.06
N CYS A 63 11.10 -5.33 7.04
CA CYS A 63 11.68 -3.99 6.97
C CYS A 63 13.22 -4.03 6.89
N ARG A 64 13.86 -4.85 7.70
CA ARG A 64 15.34 -5.03 7.68
C ARG A 64 15.81 -5.62 6.36
N GLU A 65 15.18 -6.68 5.87
CA GLU A 65 15.51 -7.29 4.58
C GLU A 65 15.26 -6.33 3.43
N GLY A 66 14.17 -5.58 3.49
CA GLY A 66 13.81 -4.61 2.47
C GLY A 66 14.82 -3.48 2.32
N ILE A 67 15.28 -2.87 3.42
CA ILE A 67 16.28 -1.80 3.34
C ILE A 67 17.64 -2.32 2.86
N GLU A 68 18.07 -3.53 3.28
CA GLU A 68 19.29 -4.15 2.78
C GLU A 68 19.22 -4.40 1.26
N ARG A 69 18.04 -4.79 0.78
CA ARG A 69 17.81 -4.90 -0.66
C ARG A 69 17.95 -3.56 -1.38
N HIS A 70 17.33 -2.51 -0.86
CA HIS A 70 17.38 -1.18 -1.47
C HIS A 70 18.82 -0.63 -1.57
N ARG A 71 19.66 -0.87 -0.58
CA ARG A 71 21.08 -0.46 -0.59
C ARG A 71 21.86 -1.03 -1.76
N ASN A 72 21.45 -2.19 -2.28
CA ASN A 72 22.12 -2.90 -3.36
C ASN A 72 21.30 -2.94 -4.67
N LEU A 73 20.09 -2.39 -4.67
CA LEU A 73 19.11 -2.62 -5.72
C LEU A 73 19.53 -2.02 -7.06
N SER A 74 20.11 -0.82 -7.08
CA SER A 74 20.61 -0.18 -8.30
C SER A 74 21.66 -1.06 -9.01
N ALA A 75 22.58 -1.63 -8.22
CA ALA A 75 23.60 -2.55 -8.78
C ALA A 75 23.00 -3.88 -9.26
N GLN A 76 22.03 -4.44 -8.52
CA GLN A 76 21.35 -5.69 -8.91
C GLN A 76 20.52 -5.53 -10.18
N LEU A 77 19.88 -4.39 -10.34
CA LEU A 77 19.04 -4.09 -11.50
C LEU A 77 19.81 -3.42 -12.65
N ASP A 78 21.12 -3.16 -12.49
CA ASP A 78 21.92 -2.39 -13.45
C ASP A 78 21.16 -1.14 -13.96
N ALA A 79 20.60 -0.38 -13.00
CA ALA A 79 19.81 0.82 -13.26
C ALA A 79 19.60 1.63 -11.96
N GLU A 80 19.56 2.95 -12.09
CA GLU A 80 19.42 3.84 -10.94
C GLU A 80 18.02 3.77 -10.31
N THR A 81 17.97 3.67 -8.98
CA THR A 81 16.77 3.76 -8.15
C THR A 81 16.68 5.07 -7.37
N GLU A 82 17.74 5.87 -7.42
CA GLU A 82 17.92 7.10 -6.65
C GLU A 82 17.81 6.86 -5.13
N PHE A 83 18.29 5.72 -4.67
CA PHE A 83 18.31 5.40 -3.26
C PHE A 83 19.20 6.36 -2.47
N ARG A 84 18.64 6.89 -1.37
CA ARG A 84 19.36 7.69 -0.38
C ARG A 84 18.78 7.47 1.00
N GLU A 85 19.53 7.82 2.03
CA GLU A 85 19.03 7.92 3.39
C GLU A 85 19.03 9.39 3.82
N LEU A 86 17.91 9.84 4.38
CA LEU A 86 17.71 11.20 4.91
C LEU A 86 17.00 11.13 6.25
N ASP A 87 16.86 12.27 6.91
CA ASP A 87 16.10 12.33 8.15
C ASP A 87 14.61 12.51 7.83
N LEU A 88 13.77 11.72 8.51
CA LEU A 88 12.34 11.94 8.59
C LEU A 88 12.06 12.82 9.79
N LEU A 89 11.28 13.87 9.59
CA LEU A 89 10.79 14.75 10.63
C LEU A 89 9.28 14.55 10.80
N LEU A 90 8.87 13.98 11.94
CA LEU A 90 7.48 13.76 12.29
C LEU A 90 7.02 14.90 13.20
N THR A 91 6.24 15.83 12.67
CA THR A 91 5.80 17.03 13.40
C THR A 91 4.71 16.71 14.40
N ILE A 92 4.80 17.29 15.59
CA ILE A 92 3.80 17.19 16.66
C ILE A 92 3.10 18.55 16.76
N ASP A 93 1.79 18.59 16.53
CA ASP A 93 0.99 19.82 16.48
C ASP A 93 1.11 20.64 17.77
N ALA A 94 1.13 21.97 17.65
CA ALA A 94 1.14 22.90 18.78
C ALA A 94 -0.04 22.60 19.73
N GLY A 95 0.22 22.66 21.02
CA GLY A 95 -0.78 22.34 22.06
C GLY A 95 -0.94 20.85 22.35
N THR A 96 -0.23 19.97 21.63
CA THR A 96 -0.20 18.52 21.92
C THR A 96 0.94 18.19 22.89
N ASP A 97 0.75 17.23 23.76
CA ASP A 97 1.78 16.69 24.65
C ASP A 97 2.79 15.86 23.83
N ALA A 98 3.97 16.44 23.62
CA ALA A 98 5.01 15.84 22.79
C ALA A 98 5.57 14.53 23.36
N GLU A 99 5.72 14.44 24.68
CA GLU A 99 6.23 13.23 25.37
C GLU A 99 5.21 12.08 25.23
N LYS A 100 3.92 12.39 25.33
CA LYS A 100 2.86 11.41 25.13
C LYS A 100 2.85 10.89 23.69
N VAL A 101 3.03 11.77 22.69
CA VAL A 101 3.15 11.34 21.30
C VAL A 101 4.38 10.48 21.10
N ALA A 102 5.54 10.87 21.65
CA ALA A 102 6.77 10.11 21.56
C ALA A 102 6.64 8.70 22.17
N SER A 103 5.93 8.57 23.29
CA SER A 103 5.73 7.28 23.95
C SER A 103 4.98 6.26 23.07
N ASN A 104 4.12 6.72 22.13
CA ASN A 104 3.43 5.84 21.18
C ASN A 104 4.39 5.19 20.17
N TYR A 105 5.60 5.70 20.04
CA TYR A 105 6.62 5.18 19.13
C TYR A 105 7.60 4.19 19.77
N ALA A 106 7.50 3.95 21.08
CA ALA A 106 8.43 3.09 21.82
C ALA A 106 8.47 1.63 21.36
N HIS A 107 7.43 1.15 20.65
CA HIS A 107 7.32 -0.23 20.18
C HIS A 107 7.88 -0.47 18.77
N PHE A 108 8.29 0.58 18.04
CA PHE A 108 8.89 0.44 16.73
C PHE A 108 10.29 -0.17 16.78
N ALA A 109 10.73 -0.78 15.67
CA ALA A 109 12.04 -1.45 15.57
C ALA A 109 13.21 -0.50 15.86
N ILE A 110 13.13 0.76 15.39
CA ILE A 110 14.04 1.85 15.72
C ILE A 110 13.18 2.99 16.24
N VAL A 111 13.36 3.34 17.50
CA VAL A 111 12.55 4.36 18.15
C VAL A 111 12.99 5.75 17.69
N PRO A 112 12.08 6.56 17.09
CA PRO A 112 12.39 7.94 16.75
C PRO A 112 12.77 8.79 17.98
N GLN A 113 13.72 9.69 17.79
CA GLN A 113 14.18 10.61 18.84
C GLN A 113 13.24 11.82 18.92
N LEU A 114 12.82 12.18 20.12
CA LEU A 114 12.09 13.43 20.37
C LEU A 114 13.03 14.63 20.28
N LEU A 115 12.62 15.62 19.50
CA LEU A 115 13.29 16.91 19.33
C LEU A 115 12.44 18.03 19.91
N SER A 116 13.10 19.01 20.54
CA SER A 116 12.51 20.30 20.85
C SER A 116 12.16 21.07 19.57
N VAL A 117 11.33 22.10 19.68
CA VAL A 117 10.99 23.02 18.57
C VAL A 117 12.25 23.66 17.97
N ALA A 118 13.26 23.99 18.80
CA ALA A 118 14.51 24.58 18.34
C ALA A 118 15.31 23.59 17.49
N GLU A 119 15.54 22.37 17.98
CA GLU A 119 16.28 21.31 17.28
C GLU A 119 15.57 20.89 15.98
N ALA A 120 14.23 20.79 16.00
CA ALA A 120 13.45 20.50 14.80
C ALA A 120 13.64 21.59 13.72
N GLY A 121 13.68 22.87 14.12
CA GLY A 121 13.90 23.98 13.21
C GLY A 121 15.36 24.14 12.75
N GLU A 122 16.35 23.57 13.45
CA GLU A 122 17.73 23.45 12.96
C GLU A 122 17.86 22.35 11.91
N LEU A 123 17.17 21.23 12.13
CA LEU A 123 17.13 20.11 11.20
C LEU A 123 16.41 20.50 9.90
N GLU A 124 15.22 21.15 10.01
CA GLU A 124 14.44 21.63 8.88
C GLU A 124 14.13 23.14 9.01
N PRO A 125 14.97 24.01 8.39
CA PRO A 125 14.81 25.47 8.50
C PRO A 125 13.52 26.05 7.92
N LEU A 126 12.85 25.33 7.02
CA LEU A 126 11.57 25.77 6.42
C LEU A 126 10.37 25.54 7.35
N LEU A 127 10.60 24.87 8.48
CA LEU A 127 9.54 24.52 9.42
C LEU A 127 8.99 25.74 10.16
N ASN A 128 7.67 25.87 10.20
CA ASN A 128 6.99 26.85 11.03
C ASN A 128 7.05 26.42 12.51
N LYS A 129 7.99 26.95 13.25
CA LYS A 129 8.22 26.63 14.67
C LYS A 129 7.00 26.91 15.56
N SER A 130 6.13 27.86 15.19
CA SER A 130 4.93 28.17 15.97
C SER A 130 3.79 27.15 15.80
N ALA A 131 3.86 26.32 14.77
CA ALA A 131 2.84 25.31 14.48
C ALA A 131 3.06 23.99 15.22
N ILE A 132 4.20 23.80 15.91
CA ILE A 132 4.57 22.54 16.52
C ILE A 132 4.87 22.68 18.01
N ALA A 133 4.61 21.62 18.77
CA ALA A 133 5.05 21.43 20.17
C ALA A 133 6.42 20.75 20.26
N GLY A 134 6.86 20.09 19.19
CA GLY A 134 8.10 19.35 19.01
C GLY A 134 8.04 18.51 17.76
N ALA A 135 9.01 17.64 17.56
CA ALA A 135 9.00 16.67 16.46
C ALA A 135 9.72 15.38 16.87
N LEU A 136 9.47 14.29 16.14
CA LEU A 136 10.28 13.09 16.22
C LEU A 136 11.15 12.99 14.97
N THR A 137 12.37 12.48 15.11
CA THR A 137 13.26 12.23 13.98
C THR A 137 13.81 10.82 14.00
N VAL A 138 13.99 10.26 12.81
CA VAL A 138 14.61 8.94 12.59
C VAL A 138 15.21 8.89 11.19
N ARG A 139 16.29 8.13 11.02
CA ARG A 139 16.83 7.86 9.67
C ARG A 139 15.81 7.08 8.84
N HIS A 140 15.63 7.50 7.60
CA HIS A 140 14.61 7.04 6.69
C HIS A 140 15.22 6.83 5.30
N GLY A 141 14.87 5.72 4.65
CA GLY A 141 15.28 5.52 3.27
C GLY A 141 14.35 6.27 2.31
N HIS A 142 14.86 6.60 1.15
CA HIS A 142 14.10 7.22 0.08
C HIS A 142 14.59 6.76 -1.29
N ILE A 143 13.67 6.59 -2.21
CA ILE A 143 13.92 6.22 -3.62
C ILE A 143 13.11 7.12 -4.54
N SER A 144 13.46 7.13 -5.81
CA SER A 144 12.53 7.53 -6.87
C SER A 144 11.63 6.33 -7.22
N PRO A 145 10.33 6.34 -6.86
CA PRO A 145 9.46 5.20 -7.13
C PRO A 145 9.32 4.91 -8.63
N THR A 146 9.35 5.94 -9.46
CA THR A 146 9.29 5.83 -10.92
C THR A 146 10.56 5.21 -11.48
N ALA A 147 11.75 5.67 -11.05
CA ALA A 147 13.01 5.12 -11.47
C ALA A 147 13.15 3.66 -11.02
N THR A 148 12.80 3.35 -9.77
CA THR A 148 12.84 1.99 -9.22
C THR A 148 11.91 1.04 -9.98
N ASN A 149 10.68 1.44 -10.27
CA ASN A 149 9.75 0.64 -11.06
C ASN A 149 10.30 0.38 -12.47
N LYS A 150 10.81 1.41 -13.14
CA LYS A 150 11.46 1.29 -14.45
C LYS A 150 12.66 0.35 -14.41
N ALA A 151 13.48 0.44 -13.37
CA ALA A 151 14.63 -0.45 -13.17
C ALA A 151 14.21 -1.92 -13.07
N TYR A 152 13.17 -2.23 -12.30
CA TYR A 152 12.59 -3.58 -12.24
C TYR A 152 12.06 -4.05 -13.58
N CYS A 153 11.29 -3.23 -14.31
CA CYS A 153 10.77 -3.57 -15.63
C CYS A 153 11.91 -3.85 -16.63
N GLN A 154 12.96 -3.03 -16.63
CA GLN A 154 14.13 -3.24 -17.48
C GLN A 154 14.88 -4.53 -17.11
N GLY A 155 15.10 -4.78 -15.81
CA GLY A 155 15.68 -6.02 -15.32
C GLY A 155 14.85 -7.25 -15.71
N PHE A 156 13.53 -7.18 -15.60
CA PHE A 156 12.60 -8.21 -16.00
C PHE A 156 12.69 -8.53 -17.51
N LEU A 157 12.73 -7.50 -18.37
CA LEU A 157 12.87 -7.67 -19.81
C LEU A 157 14.24 -8.31 -20.18
N ARG A 158 15.33 -7.92 -19.50
CA ARG A 158 16.65 -8.55 -19.70
C ARG A 158 16.69 -10.04 -19.36
N LEU A 159 15.83 -10.47 -18.42
CA LEU A 159 15.66 -11.88 -18.07
C LEU A 159 14.71 -12.65 -19.02
N GLY A 160 14.27 -12.02 -20.11
CA GLY A 160 13.38 -12.63 -21.10
C GLY A 160 11.90 -12.56 -20.76
N GLY A 161 11.51 -11.78 -19.74
CA GLY A 161 10.12 -11.52 -19.41
C GLY A 161 9.39 -10.73 -20.50
N THR A 162 8.07 -10.79 -20.51
CA THR A 162 7.21 -10.07 -21.47
C THR A 162 6.34 -9.07 -20.73
N ILE A 163 6.29 -7.83 -21.22
CA ILE A 163 5.37 -6.79 -20.72
C ILE A 163 4.40 -6.47 -21.85
N GLU A 164 3.10 -6.50 -21.56
CA GLU A 164 2.06 -6.06 -22.49
C GLU A 164 1.12 -5.06 -21.81
N PHE A 165 0.71 -4.05 -22.59
CA PHE A 165 -0.22 -3.02 -22.11
C PHE A 165 -1.65 -3.42 -22.48
N ALA A 166 -2.33 -4.03 -21.52
CA ALA A 166 -3.70 -4.48 -21.66
C ALA A 166 -4.41 -4.53 -20.30
N GLU A 167 -5.67 -4.09 -20.28
CA GLU A 167 -6.51 -4.19 -19.10
C GLU A 167 -7.09 -5.60 -18.96
N VAL A 168 -6.82 -6.23 -17.80
CA VAL A 168 -7.46 -7.50 -17.46
C VAL A 168 -8.90 -7.21 -17.01
N ILE A 169 -9.86 -7.78 -17.76
CA ILE A 169 -11.30 -7.60 -17.53
C ILE A 169 -11.99 -8.86 -17.01
N GLY A 170 -11.27 -9.98 -16.88
CA GLY A 170 -11.81 -11.23 -16.39
C GLY A 170 -10.82 -12.37 -16.45
N PHE A 171 -11.29 -13.57 -16.13
CA PHE A 171 -10.47 -14.77 -16.00
C PHE A 171 -10.92 -15.88 -16.95
N ILE A 172 -9.98 -16.75 -17.31
CA ILE A 172 -10.27 -18.02 -17.96
C ILE A 172 -10.39 -19.07 -16.85
N GLU A 173 -11.53 -19.75 -16.80
CA GLU A 173 -11.84 -20.72 -15.77
C GLU A 173 -11.96 -22.13 -16.36
N GLU A 174 -11.33 -23.10 -15.69
CA GLU A 174 -11.46 -24.54 -15.97
C GLU A 174 -11.93 -25.22 -14.67
N GLY A 175 -13.24 -25.42 -14.57
CA GLY A 175 -13.87 -25.79 -13.31
C GLY A 175 -13.74 -24.65 -12.28
N ASN A 176 -13.12 -24.91 -11.14
CA ASN A 176 -12.82 -23.88 -10.14
C ASN A 176 -11.40 -23.29 -10.26
N ARG A 177 -10.59 -23.77 -11.24
CA ARG A 177 -9.23 -23.33 -11.48
C ARG A 177 -9.21 -22.10 -12.39
N ILE A 178 -8.39 -21.11 -12.03
CA ILE A 178 -8.01 -20.02 -12.94
C ILE A 178 -6.83 -20.50 -13.80
N SER A 179 -7.04 -20.56 -15.12
CA SER A 179 -6.06 -20.99 -16.12
C SER A 179 -5.58 -19.86 -17.04
N GLY A 180 -5.96 -18.61 -16.72
CA GLY A 180 -5.53 -17.44 -17.46
C GLY A 180 -6.41 -16.23 -17.24
N VAL A 181 -6.17 -15.19 -18.05
CA VAL A 181 -6.89 -13.92 -17.99
C VAL A 181 -7.43 -13.50 -19.36
N LYS A 182 -8.46 -12.65 -19.33
CA LYS A 182 -9.10 -12.04 -20.52
C LYS A 182 -8.85 -10.54 -20.52
N THR A 183 -8.49 -10.01 -21.68
CA THR A 183 -8.48 -8.57 -21.96
C THR A 183 -9.50 -8.23 -23.04
N ALA A 184 -9.67 -6.97 -23.38
CA ALA A 184 -10.57 -6.57 -24.46
C ALA A 184 -10.08 -7.05 -25.85
N GLN A 185 -8.75 -7.27 -26.01
CA GLN A 185 -8.14 -7.64 -27.29
C GLN A 185 -7.97 -9.16 -27.45
N GLU A 186 -7.46 -9.82 -26.41
CA GLU A 186 -7.14 -11.23 -26.45
C GLU A 186 -7.20 -11.92 -25.08
N SER A 187 -6.94 -13.20 -25.07
CA SER A 187 -6.90 -14.02 -23.85
C SER A 187 -5.53 -14.69 -23.73
N TYR A 188 -5.00 -14.73 -22.51
CA TYR A 188 -3.71 -15.31 -22.18
C TYR A 188 -3.89 -16.49 -21.24
N THR A 189 -3.23 -17.60 -21.55
CA THR A 189 -3.25 -18.80 -20.69
C THR A 189 -1.98 -18.93 -19.87
N CYS A 190 -2.11 -19.43 -18.65
CA CYS A 190 -0.97 -19.66 -17.75
C CYS A 190 -1.29 -20.75 -16.72
N GLN A 191 -0.26 -21.18 -16.01
CA GLN A 191 -0.42 -22.05 -14.85
C GLN A 191 -0.93 -21.29 -13.62
N ASN A 192 -0.45 -20.06 -13.43
CA ASN A 192 -0.78 -19.23 -12.27
C ASN A 192 -0.97 -17.77 -12.68
N THR A 193 -1.98 -17.14 -12.09
CA THR A 193 -2.24 -15.70 -12.18
C THR A 193 -2.04 -15.08 -10.81
N VAL A 194 -1.31 -13.95 -10.69
CA VAL A 194 -1.16 -13.22 -9.45
C VAL A 194 -1.65 -11.77 -9.59
N ILE A 195 -2.52 -11.36 -8.68
CA ILE A 195 -3.10 -10.02 -8.66
C ILE A 195 -2.21 -9.07 -7.88
N CYS A 196 -1.58 -8.12 -8.61
CA CYS A 196 -0.73 -7.04 -8.12
C CYS A 196 -1.31 -5.65 -8.44
N ALA A 197 -2.63 -5.54 -8.56
CA ALA A 197 -3.33 -4.44 -9.20
C ALA A 197 -3.61 -3.24 -8.25
N GLY A 198 -2.90 -3.14 -7.10
CA GLY A 198 -3.08 -2.04 -6.15
C GLY A 198 -4.53 -1.88 -5.73
N GLY A 199 -5.08 -0.67 -5.81
CA GLY A 199 -6.48 -0.39 -5.46
C GLY A 199 -7.52 -1.21 -6.25
N TRP A 200 -7.18 -1.70 -7.44
CA TRP A 200 -8.06 -2.55 -8.27
C TRP A 200 -8.07 -4.02 -7.84
N SER A 201 -7.22 -4.41 -6.88
CA SER A 201 -7.10 -5.81 -6.46
C SER A 201 -8.42 -6.37 -5.94
N ARG A 202 -9.18 -5.61 -5.12
CA ARG A 202 -10.47 -6.05 -4.58
C ARG A 202 -11.48 -6.38 -5.70
N SER A 203 -11.62 -5.49 -6.69
CA SER A 203 -12.58 -5.70 -7.79
C SER A 203 -12.20 -6.88 -8.67
N LEU A 204 -10.91 -7.07 -8.97
CA LEU A 204 -10.45 -8.23 -9.73
C LEU A 204 -10.64 -9.55 -8.96
N LEU A 205 -10.34 -9.58 -7.68
CA LEU A 205 -10.58 -10.77 -6.84
C LEU A 205 -12.06 -11.11 -6.77
N LYS A 206 -12.94 -10.11 -6.62
CA LYS A 206 -14.40 -10.31 -6.66
C LYS A 206 -14.89 -10.83 -8.02
N ALA A 207 -14.33 -10.34 -9.12
CA ALA A 207 -14.63 -10.86 -10.45
C ALA A 207 -14.23 -12.35 -10.62
N ALA A 208 -13.28 -12.84 -9.81
CA ALA A 208 -12.91 -14.25 -9.70
C ALA A 208 -13.74 -15.02 -8.65
N GLY A 209 -14.75 -14.39 -8.03
CA GLY A 209 -15.57 -14.99 -6.97
C GLY A 209 -14.86 -15.10 -5.61
N VAL A 210 -13.84 -14.26 -5.37
CA VAL A 210 -13.01 -14.27 -4.16
C VAL A 210 -13.24 -13.00 -3.34
N SER A 211 -13.48 -13.17 -2.03
CA SER A 211 -13.55 -12.07 -1.07
C SER A 211 -12.39 -12.20 -0.08
N VAL A 212 -11.55 -11.18 -0.02
CA VAL A 212 -10.44 -11.06 0.93
C VAL A 212 -10.39 -9.64 1.48
N GLY A 213 -9.87 -9.47 2.68
CA GLY A 213 -9.78 -8.17 3.37
C GLY A 213 -8.78 -7.20 2.74
N VAL A 214 -8.93 -6.90 1.45
CA VAL A 214 -8.16 -5.90 0.70
C VAL A 214 -9.07 -4.77 0.25
N TYR A 215 -8.67 -3.55 0.54
CA TYR A 215 -9.40 -2.31 0.30
C TYR A 215 -8.49 -1.29 -0.35
N PHE A 216 -8.98 -0.06 -0.55
CA PHE A 216 -8.13 1.02 -1.07
C PHE A 216 -8.47 2.37 -0.44
N THR A 217 -7.44 3.21 -0.31
CA THR A 217 -7.56 4.62 0.02
C THR A 217 -7.29 5.43 -1.24
N ARG A 218 -8.19 6.32 -1.61
CA ARG A 218 -7.93 7.36 -2.60
C ARG A 218 -7.06 8.43 -1.96
N THR A 219 -5.87 8.64 -2.51
CA THR A 219 -4.89 9.61 -2.01
C THR A 219 -4.68 10.71 -3.03
N GLU A 220 -4.71 11.95 -2.57
CA GLU A 220 -4.58 13.16 -3.37
C GLU A 220 -3.35 13.95 -2.92
N ILE A 221 -2.54 14.39 -3.87
CA ILE A 221 -1.29 15.12 -3.65
C ILE A 221 -1.13 16.28 -4.64
N LEU A 222 -0.21 17.19 -4.32
CA LEU A 222 0.33 18.19 -5.23
C LEU A 222 1.76 17.81 -5.62
N GLU A 223 2.11 17.95 -6.89
CA GLU A 223 3.45 17.76 -7.42
C GLU A 223 3.93 19.05 -8.09
N THR A 224 5.11 19.54 -7.69
CA THR A 224 5.73 20.73 -8.33
C THR A 224 6.69 20.31 -9.44
N ALA A 225 6.98 21.22 -10.36
CA ALA A 225 8.24 21.16 -11.11
C ALA A 225 9.43 21.37 -10.15
N PRO A 226 10.70 21.13 -10.59
CA PRO A 226 11.87 21.48 -9.80
C PRO A 226 11.84 22.93 -9.32
N VAL A 227 12.16 23.14 -8.04
CA VAL A 227 12.18 24.46 -7.39
C VAL A 227 13.53 24.75 -6.75
N ASP A 228 13.92 26.02 -6.63
CA ASP A 228 15.19 26.41 -5.99
C ASP A 228 15.17 26.28 -4.46
N LEU A 229 13.98 26.15 -3.85
CA LEU A 229 13.82 25.91 -2.43
C LEU A 229 14.41 24.56 -2.07
N LYS A 230 15.06 24.46 -0.90
CA LYS A 230 15.67 23.22 -0.42
C LYS A 230 14.99 22.72 0.86
N LEU A 231 14.18 21.66 0.72
CA LEU A 231 13.66 20.88 1.83
C LEU A 231 14.70 19.81 2.22
N ARG A 232 15.14 19.80 3.48
CA ARG A 232 16.25 18.95 3.92
C ARG A 232 15.80 17.56 4.36
N THR A 233 14.55 17.45 4.82
CA THR A 233 13.99 16.24 5.43
C THR A 233 12.73 15.79 4.69
N LEU A 234 12.31 14.55 4.91
CA LEU A 234 10.91 14.18 4.67
C LEU A 234 10.10 14.67 5.86
N VAL A 235 9.11 15.51 5.65
CA VAL A 235 8.24 16.04 6.71
C VAL A 235 6.88 15.34 6.65
N MET A 236 6.42 14.79 7.78
CA MET A 236 5.11 14.15 7.94
C MET A 236 4.55 14.48 9.34
N PRO A 237 3.24 14.39 9.59
CA PRO A 237 2.73 14.48 10.95
C PRO A 237 3.07 13.23 11.77
N ALA A 238 3.33 13.39 13.08
CA ALA A 238 3.57 12.25 13.97
C ALA A 238 2.30 11.42 14.21
N VAL A 239 1.12 12.03 14.11
CA VAL A 239 -0.17 11.33 14.20
C VAL A 239 -0.73 11.18 12.79
N LEU A 240 -0.53 10.02 12.18
CA LEU A 240 -1.04 9.72 10.84
C LEU A 240 -2.51 9.29 10.91
N LYS A 241 -3.40 10.20 10.56
CA LYS A 241 -4.86 9.99 10.59
C LYS A 241 -5.32 8.96 9.54
N ARG A 242 -4.53 8.78 8.48
CA ARG A 242 -4.82 7.80 7.44
C ARG A 242 -4.94 6.38 7.99
N PHE A 243 -4.06 5.95 8.90
CA PHE A 243 -4.14 4.61 9.47
C PHE A 243 -5.40 4.39 10.30
N GLU A 244 -5.88 5.44 11.00
CA GLU A 244 -7.17 5.36 11.70
C GLU A 244 -8.35 5.28 10.72
N LEU A 245 -8.29 6.04 9.60
CA LEU A 245 -9.28 6.01 8.54
C LEU A 245 -9.37 4.59 7.96
N GLU A 246 -8.25 4.00 7.58
CA GLU A 246 -8.15 2.65 7.02
C GLU A 246 -8.67 1.60 8.00
N ALA A 247 -8.24 1.64 9.26
CA ALA A 247 -8.69 0.71 10.29
C ALA A 247 -10.20 0.80 10.59
N LYS A 248 -10.79 2.02 10.55
CA LYS A 248 -12.22 2.20 10.76
C LYS A 248 -13.05 1.74 9.56
N SER A 249 -12.55 1.95 8.34
CA SER A 249 -13.25 1.63 7.09
C SER A 249 -13.14 0.15 6.68
N SER A 250 -12.28 -0.63 7.32
CA SER A 250 -12.09 -2.07 7.03
C SER A 250 -12.69 -3.01 8.08
N LYS A 251 -13.50 -2.49 9.00
CA LYS A 251 -14.21 -3.31 9.98
C LYS A 251 -15.31 -4.15 9.32
N ASN A 252 -15.55 -5.34 9.85
CA ASN A 252 -16.56 -6.27 9.34
C ASN A 252 -17.95 -5.64 9.24
N GLU A 253 -18.31 -4.75 10.19
CA GLU A 253 -19.61 -4.08 10.23
C GLU A 253 -19.86 -3.11 9.09
N VAL A 254 -18.80 -2.68 8.39
CA VAL A 254 -18.88 -1.73 7.27
C VAL A 254 -18.38 -2.32 5.95
N ASP A 255 -17.92 -3.58 5.92
CA ASP A 255 -17.37 -4.20 4.71
C ASP A 255 -18.35 -4.19 3.52
N PHE A 256 -19.65 -4.37 3.80
CA PHE A 256 -20.69 -4.34 2.78
C PHE A 256 -20.79 -2.99 2.05
N LEU A 257 -20.41 -1.88 2.70
CA LEU A 257 -20.44 -0.55 2.08
C LEU A 257 -19.43 -0.40 0.92
N TRP A 258 -18.37 -1.20 0.94
CA TRP A 258 -17.39 -1.23 -0.16
C TRP A 258 -17.98 -1.79 -1.47
N ASP A 259 -19.13 -2.44 -1.40
CA ASP A 259 -19.83 -3.03 -2.53
C ASP A 259 -20.99 -2.17 -3.01
N GLU A 260 -21.31 -1.11 -2.27
CA GLU A 260 -22.31 -0.11 -2.65
C GLU A 260 -21.64 1.02 -3.47
N PRO A 261 -22.08 1.30 -4.71
CA PRO A 261 -21.45 2.33 -5.52
C PRO A 261 -21.65 3.73 -4.93
N GLY A 262 -20.63 4.60 -5.12
CA GLY A 262 -20.71 6.03 -4.81
C GLY A 262 -20.72 6.38 -3.32
N LYS A 263 -20.26 5.49 -2.44
CA LYS A 263 -20.14 5.78 -1.00
C LYS A 263 -18.79 6.38 -0.65
N GLU A 264 -18.80 7.43 0.16
CA GLU A 264 -17.66 7.86 0.98
C GLU A 264 -17.90 7.30 2.38
N LEU A 265 -17.05 6.32 2.80
CA LEU A 265 -17.29 5.55 4.00
C LEU A 265 -17.07 6.38 5.27
N LEU A 266 -16.08 7.25 5.23
CA LEU A 266 -15.70 8.14 6.32
C LEU A 266 -15.29 9.51 5.74
N PRO A 267 -15.42 10.61 6.52
CA PRO A 267 -14.94 11.92 6.10
C PRO A 267 -13.46 11.89 5.71
N PRO A 268 -13.04 12.66 4.69
CA PRO A 268 -11.64 12.72 4.26
C PRO A 268 -10.75 13.26 5.38
N ILE A 269 -9.50 12.81 5.38
CA ILE A 269 -8.49 13.26 6.34
C ILE A 269 -7.28 13.83 5.61
N LEU A 270 -6.60 14.77 6.26
CA LEU A 270 -5.39 15.41 5.76
C LEU A 270 -4.22 15.10 6.70
N ASP A 271 -3.17 14.52 6.14
CA ASP A 271 -1.85 14.33 6.75
C ASP A 271 -0.86 15.26 6.00
N SER A 272 -0.60 16.45 6.57
CA SER A 272 0.21 17.48 5.93
C SER A 272 1.69 17.11 5.96
N GLY A 273 2.28 16.84 4.81
CA GLY A 273 3.69 16.48 4.67
C GLY A 273 4.26 16.86 3.31
N ALA A 274 5.57 16.78 3.17
CA ALA A 274 6.27 17.03 1.92
C ALA A 274 7.61 16.30 1.84
N ILE A 275 8.02 16.00 0.61
CA ILE A 275 9.36 15.49 0.27
C ILE A 275 9.87 16.18 -0.98
N GLN A 276 11.18 16.44 -1.03
CA GLN A 276 11.86 16.88 -2.24
C GLN A 276 12.66 15.75 -2.86
N PHE A 277 12.48 15.52 -4.15
CA PHE A 277 13.22 14.56 -4.95
C PHE A 277 14.58 15.10 -5.37
N ASN A 278 15.46 14.24 -5.91
CA ASN A 278 16.80 14.62 -6.32
C ASN A 278 16.82 15.62 -7.50
N ASP A 279 15.78 15.62 -8.31
CA ASP A 279 15.59 16.59 -9.40
C ASP A 279 15.10 17.96 -8.93
N GLY A 280 14.82 18.13 -7.63
CA GLY A 280 14.31 19.36 -7.02
C GLY A 280 12.78 19.49 -7.02
N SER A 281 12.04 18.55 -7.63
CA SER A 281 10.57 18.53 -7.55
C SER A 281 10.11 18.14 -6.14
N LEU A 282 8.89 18.59 -5.77
CA LEU A 282 8.28 18.29 -4.48
C LEU A 282 7.01 17.50 -4.66
N ARG A 283 6.73 16.60 -3.70
CA ARG A 283 5.39 16.07 -3.47
C ARG A 283 4.89 16.56 -2.12
N ILE A 284 3.67 17.11 -2.14
CA ILE A 284 3.03 17.79 -1.02
C ILE A 284 1.65 17.16 -0.83
N GLY A 285 1.27 16.84 0.35
CA GLY A 285 -0.04 16.28 0.67
C GLY A 285 0.02 15.66 2.05
N GLN A 286 -0.79 14.67 2.32
CA GLN A 286 -1.76 14.04 1.43
C GLN A 286 -3.18 14.17 1.99
N LEU A 287 -4.17 14.30 1.12
CA LEU A 287 -5.56 14.13 1.47
C LEU A 287 -5.98 12.69 1.15
N SER A 288 -6.62 12.01 2.09
CA SER A 288 -6.97 10.59 1.97
C SER A 288 -8.47 10.39 2.16
N ARG A 289 -9.08 9.57 1.28
CA ARG A 289 -10.50 9.22 1.28
C ARG A 289 -10.68 7.71 1.19
N THR A 290 -11.71 7.19 1.83
CA THR A 290 -12.20 5.82 1.62
C THR A 290 -13.48 5.88 0.79
N LEU A 291 -13.35 5.59 -0.50
CA LEU A 291 -14.43 5.61 -1.48
C LEU A 291 -14.68 4.19 -1.96
N SER A 292 -15.95 3.79 -2.08
CA SER A 292 -16.31 2.45 -2.59
C SER A 292 -16.16 2.31 -4.10
N ASP A 293 -16.11 3.43 -4.82
CA ASP A 293 -15.97 3.47 -6.28
C ASP A 293 -14.57 4.00 -6.67
N LEU A 294 -13.81 3.17 -7.38
CA LEU A 294 -12.49 3.52 -7.91
C LEU A 294 -12.54 4.65 -8.95
N ASN A 295 -13.69 4.89 -9.58
CA ASN A 295 -13.91 5.93 -10.58
C ASN A 295 -14.67 7.14 -10.01
N ALA A 296 -14.89 7.19 -8.69
CA ALA A 296 -15.57 8.32 -8.05
C ALA A 296 -14.86 9.64 -8.39
N LYS A 297 -15.63 10.64 -8.80
CA LYS A 297 -15.09 11.97 -9.03
C LYS A 297 -14.97 12.71 -7.71
N VAL A 298 -13.83 13.34 -7.48
CA VAL A 298 -13.57 14.20 -6.32
C VAL A 298 -13.47 15.66 -6.77
N ASP A 299 -13.82 16.58 -5.87
CA ASP A 299 -13.67 18.01 -6.13
C ASP A 299 -12.20 18.40 -5.95
N ARG A 300 -11.50 18.52 -7.08
CA ARG A 300 -10.09 18.87 -7.15
C ARG A 300 -9.80 20.22 -6.46
N GLU A 301 -10.60 21.23 -6.69
CA GLU A 301 -10.36 22.60 -6.18
C GLU A 301 -10.44 22.63 -4.65
N THR A 302 -11.46 21.99 -4.10
CA THR A 302 -11.60 21.81 -2.64
C THR A 302 -10.42 21.04 -2.06
N SER A 303 -10.00 19.96 -2.70
CA SER A 303 -8.88 19.13 -2.26
C SER A 303 -7.55 19.89 -2.30
N GLU A 304 -7.26 20.58 -3.40
CA GLU A 304 -6.05 21.39 -3.55
C GLU A 304 -6.01 22.51 -2.50
N THR A 305 -7.11 23.19 -2.26
CA THR A 305 -7.24 24.23 -1.24
C THR A 305 -6.95 23.67 0.15
N ALA A 306 -7.49 22.50 0.48
CA ALA A 306 -7.26 21.85 1.77
C ALA A 306 -5.78 21.45 1.95
N ILE A 307 -5.15 20.87 0.92
CA ILE A 307 -3.72 20.49 0.96
C ILE A 307 -2.84 21.71 1.15
N ARG A 308 -3.08 22.79 0.39
CA ARG A 308 -2.33 24.07 0.50
C ARG A 308 -2.49 24.72 1.87
N ALA A 309 -3.70 24.75 2.39
CA ALA A 309 -3.99 25.27 3.73
C ALA A 309 -3.30 24.44 4.83
N GLY A 310 -3.28 23.12 4.69
CA GLY A 310 -2.62 22.22 5.63
C GLY A 310 -1.10 22.37 5.63
N ILE A 311 -0.48 22.31 4.45
CA ILE A 311 0.98 22.43 4.35
C ILE A 311 1.46 23.82 4.75
N GLY A 312 0.68 24.87 4.46
CA GLY A 312 0.99 26.26 4.80
C GLY A 312 1.07 26.50 6.31
N LYS A 313 0.46 25.65 7.14
CA LYS A 313 0.63 25.71 8.59
C LYS A 313 2.01 25.21 9.03
N VAL A 314 2.52 24.17 8.40
CA VAL A 314 3.73 23.44 8.81
C VAL A 314 4.97 23.93 8.03
N LEU A 315 4.83 24.10 6.72
CA LEU A 315 5.87 24.55 5.78
C LEU A 315 5.34 25.68 4.91
N PRO A 316 5.26 26.93 5.43
CA PRO A 316 4.58 28.06 4.77
C PRO A 316 5.06 28.34 3.35
N ASP A 317 6.37 28.20 3.12
CA ASP A 317 7.00 28.49 1.81
C ASP A 317 6.54 27.54 0.69
N LEU A 318 5.92 26.40 1.03
CA LEU A 318 5.42 25.46 0.05
C LEU A 318 3.97 25.72 -0.39
N ALA A 319 3.20 26.45 0.40
CA ALA A 319 1.75 26.62 0.17
C ALA A 319 1.43 27.30 -1.17
N GLY A 320 2.26 28.27 -1.58
CA GLY A 320 2.07 29.09 -2.80
C GLY A 320 2.78 28.57 -4.04
N LEU A 321 3.52 27.46 -3.97
CA LEU A 321 4.26 26.94 -5.12
C LEU A 321 3.33 26.47 -6.24
N PRO A 322 3.66 26.78 -7.51
CA PRO A 322 2.97 26.18 -8.65
C PRO A 322 3.05 24.66 -8.61
N ALA A 323 1.92 23.98 -8.67
CA ALA A 323 1.87 22.52 -8.58
C ALA A 323 0.69 21.96 -9.38
N SER A 324 0.83 20.72 -9.83
CA SER A 324 -0.25 19.93 -10.42
C SER A 324 -0.85 19.02 -9.36
N TRP A 325 -2.18 18.96 -9.34
CA TRP A 325 -2.92 18.03 -8.49
C TRP A 325 -2.98 16.64 -9.14
N HIS A 326 -2.76 15.60 -8.34
CA HIS A 326 -2.83 14.20 -8.74
C HIS A 326 -3.56 13.38 -7.70
N GLU A 327 -4.14 12.26 -8.16
CA GLU A 327 -4.77 11.27 -7.31
C GLU A 327 -4.34 9.85 -7.67
N CYS A 328 -4.40 8.95 -6.70
CA CYS A 328 -4.15 7.52 -6.90
C CYS A 328 -4.89 6.68 -5.85
N SER A 329 -5.07 5.38 -6.15
CA SER A 329 -5.68 4.43 -5.21
C SER A 329 -4.61 3.52 -4.63
N VAL A 330 -4.42 3.57 -3.31
CA VAL A 330 -3.42 2.79 -2.56
C VAL A 330 -4.14 1.64 -1.86
N ALA A 331 -3.74 0.40 -2.17
CA ALA A 331 -4.30 -0.77 -1.50
C ALA A 331 -3.83 -0.89 -0.05
N PHE A 332 -4.73 -1.29 0.85
CA PHE A 332 -4.44 -1.68 2.22
C PHE A 332 -5.23 -2.93 2.61
N SER A 333 -4.86 -3.59 3.68
CA SER A 333 -5.52 -4.78 4.21
C SER A 333 -6.22 -4.49 5.54
N ALA A 334 -7.20 -5.30 5.88
CA ALA A 334 -7.97 -5.15 7.12
C ALA A 334 -7.10 -5.20 8.40
N ASP A 335 -6.01 -5.97 8.38
CA ASP A 335 -5.13 -6.21 9.52
C ASP A 335 -3.76 -5.51 9.39
N ASN A 336 -3.59 -4.62 8.41
CA ASN A 336 -2.34 -3.93 8.09
C ASN A 336 -1.14 -4.83 7.73
N LEU A 337 -1.37 -6.13 7.50
CA LEU A 337 -0.34 -7.04 7.00
C LEU A 337 -0.50 -7.28 5.50
N PRO A 338 0.58 -7.45 4.73
CA PRO A 338 0.50 -7.84 3.33
C PRO A 338 -0.42 -9.04 3.10
N VAL A 339 -1.13 -9.05 1.99
CA VAL A 339 -1.96 -10.19 1.57
C VAL A 339 -1.23 -10.85 0.40
N VAL A 340 -0.61 -12.01 0.66
CA VAL A 340 0.36 -12.63 -0.26
C VAL A 340 0.21 -14.15 -0.27
N GLY A 341 0.04 -14.72 -1.45
CA GLY A 341 0.00 -16.18 -1.63
C GLY A 341 -1.19 -16.69 -2.43
N PRO A 342 -1.36 -18.02 -2.49
CA PRO A 342 -2.44 -18.67 -3.23
C PRO A 342 -3.81 -18.49 -2.55
N ILE A 343 -4.86 -18.44 -3.36
CA ILE A 343 -6.25 -18.49 -2.91
C ILE A 343 -6.68 -19.97 -2.84
N ALA A 344 -7.02 -20.47 -1.65
CA ALA A 344 -7.28 -21.88 -1.42
C ALA A 344 -8.39 -22.46 -2.31
N ASP A 345 -9.51 -21.74 -2.42
CA ASP A 345 -10.70 -22.19 -3.15
C ASP A 345 -10.66 -21.86 -4.67
N ARG A 346 -9.58 -21.24 -5.14
CA ARG A 346 -9.37 -20.87 -6.54
C ARG A 346 -7.96 -21.25 -7.01
N PRO A 347 -7.66 -22.52 -7.24
CA PRO A 347 -6.36 -22.96 -7.74
C PRO A 347 -5.92 -22.18 -8.97
N GLY A 348 -4.63 -21.84 -9.05
CA GLY A 348 -4.08 -21.00 -10.10
C GLY A 348 -4.27 -19.49 -9.91
N LEU A 349 -5.00 -19.05 -8.88
CA LEU A 349 -5.12 -17.64 -8.52
C LEU A 349 -4.29 -17.34 -7.25
N HIS A 350 -3.53 -16.25 -7.32
CA HIS A 350 -2.71 -15.73 -6.23
C HIS A 350 -2.96 -14.23 -6.06
N VAL A 351 -2.60 -13.71 -4.90
CA VAL A 351 -2.64 -12.28 -4.60
C VAL A 351 -1.30 -11.80 -4.06
N PHE A 352 -0.92 -10.58 -4.41
CA PHE A 352 0.23 -9.86 -3.85
C PHE A 352 -0.15 -8.39 -3.73
N SER A 353 -0.89 -8.04 -2.69
CA SER A 353 -1.54 -6.74 -2.52
C SER A 353 -1.74 -6.38 -1.04
N GLY A 354 -2.41 -5.25 -0.77
CA GLY A 354 -2.76 -4.83 0.60
C GLY A 354 -1.56 -4.52 1.50
N LEU A 355 -0.45 -4.05 0.92
CA LEU A 355 0.79 -3.84 1.65
C LEU A 355 0.78 -2.49 2.38
N SER A 356 0.97 -2.51 3.70
CA SER A 356 1.45 -1.34 4.45
C SER A 356 2.96 -1.18 4.23
N ASN A 357 3.46 0.06 4.08
CA ASN A 357 4.87 0.36 3.80
C ASN A 357 5.44 -0.37 2.55
N PRO A 358 4.71 -0.39 1.41
CA PRO A 358 5.02 -1.25 0.27
C PRO A 358 6.42 -1.04 -0.30
N LEU A 359 6.85 0.21 -0.42
CA LEU A 359 8.15 0.50 -1.03
C LEU A 359 9.31 -0.15 -0.25
N THR A 360 9.24 -0.18 1.09
CA THR A 360 10.27 -0.80 1.92
C THR A 360 10.33 -2.32 1.73
N ILE A 361 9.16 -2.99 1.82
CA ILE A 361 9.14 -4.44 1.99
C ILE A 361 9.02 -5.23 0.67
N VAL A 362 8.54 -4.61 -0.40
CA VAL A 362 8.29 -5.27 -1.69
C VAL A 362 9.52 -6.00 -2.24
N PRO A 363 10.74 -5.43 -2.23
CA PRO A 363 11.90 -6.14 -2.78
C PRO A 363 12.19 -7.48 -2.10
N ALA A 364 12.08 -7.52 -0.76
CA ALA A 364 12.29 -8.74 0.01
C ALA A 364 11.13 -9.73 -0.15
N LEU A 365 9.90 -9.22 -0.11
CA LEU A 365 8.69 -10.04 -0.16
C LEU A 365 8.48 -10.67 -1.55
N ALA A 366 8.83 -9.97 -2.63
CA ALA A 366 8.79 -10.49 -3.99
C ALA A 366 9.78 -11.65 -4.19
N GLU A 367 11.00 -11.56 -3.63
CA GLU A 367 11.95 -12.66 -3.65
C GLU A 367 11.44 -13.88 -2.89
N ARG A 368 10.87 -13.67 -1.69
CA ARG A 368 10.28 -14.74 -0.88
C ARG A 368 9.14 -15.44 -1.61
N PHE A 369 8.25 -14.65 -2.23
CA PHE A 369 7.18 -15.20 -3.06
C PHE A 369 7.73 -16.05 -4.21
N ALA A 370 8.72 -15.54 -4.95
CA ALA A 370 9.30 -16.27 -6.07
C ALA A 370 10.01 -17.57 -5.64
N LYS A 371 10.64 -17.60 -4.46
CA LYS A 371 11.19 -18.83 -3.85
C LYS A 371 10.08 -19.80 -3.50
N ALA A 372 9.02 -19.36 -2.84
CA ALA A 372 7.87 -20.20 -2.50
C ALA A 372 7.17 -20.74 -3.75
N ALA A 373 7.05 -19.93 -4.82
CA ALA A 373 6.54 -20.37 -6.13
C ALA A 373 7.43 -21.49 -6.75
N GLY A 374 8.72 -21.50 -6.44
CA GLY A 374 9.67 -22.55 -6.81
C GLY A 374 9.67 -23.78 -5.89
N GLY A 375 8.77 -23.85 -4.91
CA GLY A 375 8.62 -24.98 -3.98
C GLY A 375 9.42 -24.87 -2.68
N GLU A 376 10.05 -23.73 -2.39
CA GLU A 376 10.70 -23.50 -1.10
C GLU A 376 9.64 -23.10 -0.05
N GLU A 377 9.69 -23.71 1.14
CA GLU A 377 8.84 -23.30 2.26
C GLU A 377 9.28 -21.93 2.79
N ASP A 378 8.34 -21.02 3.01
CA ASP A 378 8.61 -19.69 3.58
C ASP A 378 7.54 -19.31 4.60
N ARG A 379 7.95 -19.27 5.87
CA ARG A 379 7.06 -18.94 6.98
C ARG A 379 6.40 -17.56 6.87
N ALA A 380 7.09 -16.58 6.28
CA ALA A 380 6.50 -15.25 6.09
C ALA A 380 5.35 -15.30 5.08
N ILE A 381 5.51 -16.04 3.98
CA ILE A 381 4.45 -16.22 2.98
C ILE A 381 3.24 -16.96 3.59
N GLU A 382 3.48 -17.98 4.43
CA GLU A 382 2.39 -18.68 5.14
C GLU A 382 1.60 -17.75 6.06
N LEU A 383 2.30 -16.93 6.87
CA LEU A 383 1.68 -15.98 7.79
C LEU A 383 0.91 -14.86 7.06
N LEU A 384 1.32 -14.53 5.84
CA LEU A 384 0.71 -13.48 5.00
C LEU A 384 -0.36 -14.03 4.06
N SER A 385 -0.69 -15.32 4.15
CA SER A 385 -1.67 -15.98 3.30
C SER A 385 -3.02 -15.27 3.31
N PRO A 386 -3.66 -15.07 2.12
CA PRO A 386 -5.02 -14.52 2.03
C PRO A 386 -6.06 -15.37 2.76
N ASN A 387 -5.77 -16.65 2.96
CA ASN A 387 -6.69 -17.61 3.59
C ASN A 387 -6.94 -17.33 5.08
N ARG A 388 -6.12 -16.48 5.72
CA ARG A 388 -6.36 -16.01 7.09
C ARG A 388 -7.67 -15.24 7.25
N PHE A 389 -8.16 -14.58 6.19
CA PHE A 389 -9.46 -13.90 6.19
C PHE A 389 -10.65 -14.84 5.92
N ILE A 390 -10.41 -16.00 5.26
CA ILE A 390 -11.45 -16.98 4.94
C ILE A 390 -11.85 -17.76 6.20
N ALA A 391 -10.89 -18.07 7.08
CA ALA A 391 -11.14 -18.79 8.31
C ALA A 391 -12.04 -18.04 9.32
N GLU A 392 -12.00 -16.71 9.33
CA GLU A 392 -12.83 -15.87 10.21
C GLU A 392 -14.30 -15.76 9.75
N GLY A 393 -14.57 -15.92 8.45
CA GLY A 393 -15.93 -15.86 7.89
C GLY A 393 -16.76 -17.15 8.07
N SER A 394 -16.12 -18.31 8.21
CA SER A 394 -16.81 -19.60 8.29
C SER A 394 -17.40 -19.91 9.68
N SER A 395 -16.98 -19.22 10.73
CA SER A 395 -17.52 -19.41 12.07
C SER A 395 -18.84 -18.62 12.34
N ALA A 396 -19.22 -17.69 11.46
CA ALA A 396 -20.41 -16.87 11.64
C ALA A 396 -21.68 -17.45 10.98
N THR A 397 -21.55 -18.42 10.09
CA THR A 397 -22.69 -19.00 9.35
C THR A 397 -23.22 -20.32 9.92
N ASP A 398 -22.45 -21.02 10.76
CA ASP A 398 -22.87 -22.32 11.34
C ASP A 398 -23.67 -22.21 12.65
N SER A 399 -23.89 -21.01 13.20
CA SER A 399 -24.63 -20.84 14.45
C SER A 399 -26.12 -20.46 14.29
N LEU A 400 -26.65 -20.43 13.05
CA LEU A 400 -28.06 -20.06 12.77
C LEU A 400 -28.97 -21.20 12.31
N HIS A 401 -28.51 -22.46 12.31
CA HIS A 401 -29.37 -23.61 12.03
C HIS A 401 -29.27 -24.65 13.13
N GLY A 402 -30.04 -24.47 14.20
CA GLY A 402 -30.23 -25.49 15.20
C GLY A 402 -30.82 -25.02 16.51
N CYS A 403 -32.10 -24.61 16.50
CA CYS A 403 -33.02 -24.80 17.64
C CYS A 403 -34.43 -24.43 17.23
N ASN A 404 -35.06 -25.34 16.47
CA ASN A 404 -36.52 -25.47 16.54
C ASN A 404 -36.83 -26.75 17.32
N GLY A 405 -37.54 -26.60 18.41
CA GLY A 405 -38.24 -27.68 19.06
C GLY A 405 -37.95 -27.82 20.53
N CYS A 406 -38.77 -27.21 21.37
CA CYS A 406 -39.49 -27.93 22.42
C CYS A 406 -40.53 -27.00 23.09
N GLN A 407 -41.72 -27.54 23.07
CA GLN A 407 -42.99 -26.99 23.54
C GLN A 407 -43.07 -26.76 25.05
N GLU A 408 -44.00 -25.87 25.35
CA GLU A 408 -44.83 -25.71 26.55
C GLU A 408 -44.88 -26.85 27.59
N GLU A 409 -44.82 -26.41 28.84
CA GLU A 409 -45.64 -26.87 30.01
C GLU A 409 -44.98 -26.26 31.25
N GLY A 410 -45.65 -25.51 32.09
CA GLY A 410 -46.73 -25.78 32.94
C GLY A 410 -46.67 -24.81 34.12
N ARG A 411 -47.80 -24.17 34.33
CA ARG A 411 -48.19 -23.35 35.48
C ARG A 411 -47.83 -23.92 36.85
N ARG A 412 -47.57 -23.06 37.80
CA ARG A 412 -48.26 -22.83 39.08
C ARG A 412 -47.41 -22.65 40.33
N LYS A 413 -47.78 -21.59 41.02
CA LYS A 413 -47.95 -21.36 42.47
C LYS A 413 -46.69 -21.05 43.28
N LYS A 414 -46.67 -19.84 43.82
CA LYS A 414 -47.23 -19.29 45.07
C LYS A 414 -46.31 -19.43 46.30
N ASP A 415 -46.15 -18.28 46.94
CA ASP A 415 -46.00 -17.99 48.36
C ASP A 415 -44.72 -18.45 49.09
N ARG A 416 -43.83 -17.56 49.38
CA ARG A 416 -43.68 -16.86 50.68
C ARG A 416 -42.60 -15.80 50.62
#